data_c6fb03baa9d1d4091a426f36d86a52d1
#
_entry.id   c6fb03baa9d1d4091a426f36d86a52d1
#
_cell.length_a   1.000
_cell.length_b   1.000
_cell.length_c   1.000
_cell.angle_alpha   90.00
_cell.angle_beta   90.00
_cell.angle_gamma   90.00
#
_symmetry.space_group_name_H-M   'P 1'
#
loop_
_entity.id
_entity.type
_entity.pdbx_description
1 polymer ?
#
loop_
_entity_poly.entity_id
_entity_poly.type
_entity_poly.pdbx_seq_one_letter_code
_entity_poly.pdbx_strand_id
1 'polypeptide(L)'
;MMKSVVLEFKGVSYGVKDEKADLTEVSFSLQRGQRISLHCVRPEQSETIWRLLQTNLRPHKGNIDTPVRDQCYSNRLLETGLNPKKTILENLASPRFEMRPWVAGKPRTWGQLADMLEISNSTLRRPIESIEASGRQRISWLFLWCLDVELLILESVLEGLDQSLKKIVFDWWEDSKGTILYLGEPAEGIAFHYQFAINADGHLMDQNIKHDRFW
;
A
#
# COMPACT_ATOMS: atom_id res chain seq x y z
N MET A 1 14.79 -21.22 -5.49
CA MET A 1 14.56 -20.57 -4.19
C MET A 1 13.08 -20.59 -3.91
N MET A 2 12.63 -21.19 -2.82
CA MET A 2 11.23 -21.09 -2.39
C MET A 2 10.94 -19.62 -2.04
N LYS A 3 9.98 -18.99 -2.68
CA LYS A 3 9.54 -17.64 -2.32
C LYS A 3 8.83 -17.74 -0.97
N SER A 4 9.29 -16.98 0.03
CA SER A 4 8.69 -16.98 1.36
C SER A 4 7.35 -16.24 1.34
N VAL A 5 6.34 -16.79 1.97
CA VAL A 5 5.04 -16.13 2.20
C VAL A 5 5.24 -14.96 3.16
N VAL A 6 4.68 -13.83 2.84
CA VAL A 6 4.77 -12.57 3.62
C VAL A 6 3.43 -12.23 4.28
N LEU A 7 2.33 -12.65 3.62
CA LEU A 7 0.97 -12.48 4.10
C LEU A 7 0.12 -13.65 3.61
N GLU A 8 -0.71 -14.20 4.49
CA GLU A 8 -1.61 -15.27 4.12
C GLU A 8 -2.95 -15.12 4.84
N PHE A 9 -4.02 -15.16 4.07
CA PHE A 9 -5.40 -15.27 4.52
C PHE A 9 -5.86 -16.71 4.30
N LYS A 10 -6.38 -17.38 5.34
CA LYS A 10 -6.86 -18.76 5.31
C LYS A 10 -8.30 -18.84 5.77
N GLY A 11 -9.25 -18.87 4.82
CA GLY A 11 -10.68 -19.02 5.12
C GLY A 11 -11.22 -17.90 6.02
N VAL A 12 -10.74 -16.69 5.83
CA VAL A 12 -11.06 -15.55 6.69
C VAL A 12 -12.49 -15.10 6.48
N SER A 13 -13.26 -15.08 7.57
CA SER A 13 -14.62 -14.53 7.59
C SER A 13 -14.76 -13.50 8.71
N TYR A 14 -15.39 -12.39 8.38
CA TYR A 14 -15.68 -11.30 9.32
C TYR A 14 -16.96 -10.57 8.91
N GLY A 15 -17.75 -10.13 9.89
CA GLY A 15 -18.95 -9.33 9.68
C GLY A 15 -19.59 -8.99 11.01
N VAL A 16 -20.43 -7.96 11.03
CA VAL A 16 -21.23 -7.60 12.20
C VAL A 16 -22.44 -8.52 12.25
N LYS A 17 -22.83 -8.93 13.45
CA LYS A 17 -23.99 -9.79 13.67
C LYS A 17 -25.25 -9.09 13.08
N ASP A 18 -26.04 -9.87 12.35
CA ASP A 18 -27.27 -9.43 11.68
C ASP A 18 -27.07 -8.50 10.48
N GLU A 19 -25.83 -8.27 10.04
CA GLU A 19 -25.48 -7.54 8.82
C GLU A 19 -24.86 -8.47 7.77
N LYS A 20 -24.78 -7.99 6.55
CA LYS A 20 -24.08 -8.69 5.47
C LYS A 20 -22.61 -8.81 5.83
N ALA A 21 -22.05 -10.02 5.77
CA ALA A 21 -20.63 -10.23 6.08
C ALA A 21 -19.72 -9.39 5.17
N ASP A 22 -18.69 -8.78 5.75
CA ASP A 22 -17.70 -8.03 4.99
C ASP A 22 -16.76 -8.99 4.23
N LEU A 23 -16.38 -10.09 4.88
CA LEU A 23 -15.52 -11.13 4.32
C LEU A 23 -16.14 -12.50 4.56
N THR A 24 -16.13 -13.37 3.54
CA THR A 24 -16.68 -14.71 3.58
C THR A 24 -15.67 -15.69 2.99
N GLU A 25 -15.01 -16.48 3.85
CA GLU A 25 -14.04 -17.54 3.51
C GLU A 25 -12.93 -17.06 2.56
N VAL A 26 -12.47 -15.82 2.74
CA VAL A 26 -11.42 -15.21 1.93
C VAL A 26 -10.08 -15.92 2.14
N SER A 27 -9.48 -16.39 1.05
CA SER A 27 -8.19 -17.07 1.06
C SER A 27 -7.31 -16.59 -0.08
N PHE A 28 -6.13 -16.06 0.25
CA PHE A 28 -5.08 -15.74 -0.70
C PHE A 28 -3.73 -15.69 0.02
N SER A 29 -2.64 -15.75 -0.74
CA SER A 29 -1.30 -15.57 -0.20
C SER A 29 -0.49 -14.60 -1.03
N LEU A 30 0.35 -13.82 -0.37
CA LEU A 30 1.29 -12.87 -0.96
C LEU A 30 2.72 -13.31 -0.64
N GLN A 31 3.49 -13.60 -1.68
CA GLN A 31 4.88 -14.01 -1.55
C GLN A 31 5.81 -12.80 -1.68
N ARG A 32 7.02 -12.91 -1.12
CA ARG A 32 8.04 -11.87 -1.20
C ARG A 32 8.29 -11.43 -2.64
N GLY A 33 8.24 -10.12 -2.88
CA GLY A 33 8.42 -9.49 -4.19
C GLY A 33 7.18 -9.55 -5.08
N GLN A 34 6.04 -10.07 -4.61
CA GLN A 34 4.79 -10.00 -5.35
C GLN A 34 4.04 -8.70 -5.07
N ARG A 35 3.23 -8.34 -6.04
CA ARG A 35 2.28 -7.21 -5.98
C ARG A 35 0.89 -7.73 -6.27
N ILE A 36 -0.01 -7.54 -5.33
CA ILE A 36 -1.42 -7.97 -5.45
C ILE A 36 -2.30 -6.73 -5.32
N SER A 37 -3.29 -6.58 -6.20
CA SER A 37 -4.41 -5.67 -5.96
C SER A 37 -5.60 -6.44 -5.40
N LEU A 38 -6.29 -5.81 -4.46
CA LEU A 38 -7.50 -6.31 -3.84
C LEU A 38 -8.53 -5.19 -3.83
N HIS A 39 -9.42 -5.22 -4.81
CA HIS A 39 -10.54 -4.29 -4.92
C HIS A 39 -11.71 -4.75 -4.07
N CYS A 40 -12.29 -3.86 -3.30
CA CYS A 40 -13.48 -4.11 -2.49
C CYS A 40 -14.68 -3.38 -3.08
N VAL A 41 -15.75 -4.12 -3.39
CA VAL A 41 -16.98 -3.52 -3.95
C VAL A 41 -17.67 -2.60 -2.93
N ARG A 42 -17.53 -2.90 -1.64
CA ARG A 42 -18.03 -2.05 -0.55
C ARG A 42 -16.87 -1.42 0.23
N PRO A 43 -16.91 -0.11 0.52
CA PRO A 43 -15.85 0.57 1.28
C PRO A 43 -15.58 -0.05 2.66
N GLU A 44 -16.61 -0.57 3.33
CA GLU A 44 -16.50 -1.20 4.64
C GLU A 44 -15.60 -2.44 4.62
N GLN A 45 -15.53 -3.13 3.47
CA GLN A 45 -14.67 -4.30 3.29
C GLN A 45 -13.18 -3.91 3.32
N SER A 46 -12.80 -2.80 2.68
CA SER A 46 -11.44 -2.27 2.74
C SER A 46 -11.05 -1.89 4.16
N GLU A 47 -11.90 -1.18 4.87
CA GLU A 47 -11.69 -0.81 6.27
C GLU A 47 -11.55 -2.06 7.16
N THR A 48 -12.38 -3.08 6.94
CA THR A 48 -12.31 -4.34 7.67
C THR A 48 -10.98 -5.07 7.43
N ILE A 49 -10.55 -5.20 6.17
CA ILE A 49 -9.25 -5.80 5.83
C ILE A 49 -8.11 -5.03 6.48
N TRP A 50 -8.13 -3.72 6.36
CA TRP A 50 -7.16 -2.83 6.99
C TRP A 50 -7.06 -3.07 8.51
N ARG A 51 -8.19 -3.08 9.22
CA ARG A 51 -8.23 -3.28 10.68
C ARG A 51 -7.80 -4.69 11.10
N LEU A 52 -8.12 -5.70 10.29
CA LEU A 52 -7.64 -7.07 10.50
C LEU A 52 -6.12 -7.17 10.34
N LEU A 53 -5.54 -6.50 9.34
CA LEU A 53 -4.09 -6.46 9.12
C LEU A 53 -3.34 -5.71 10.22
N GLN A 54 -3.94 -4.68 10.79
CA GLN A 54 -3.39 -3.96 11.94
C GLN A 54 -3.52 -4.72 13.27
N THR A 55 -4.09 -5.92 13.27
CA THR A 55 -4.41 -6.69 14.49
C THR A 55 -5.40 -6.02 15.45
N ASN A 56 -6.08 -4.94 14.99
CA ASN A 56 -7.11 -4.24 15.75
C ASN A 56 -8.45 -5.01 15.78
N LEU A 57 -8.60 -5.97 14.87
CA LEU A 57 -9.71 -6.91 14.79
C LEU A 57 -9.19 -8.34 14.72
N ARG A 58 -10.03 -9.28 15.13
CA ARG A 58 -9.79 -10.72 14.92
C ARG A 58 -10.87 -11.28 13.99
N PRO A 59 -10.52 -12.12 13.02
CA PRO A 59 -11.53 -12.76 12.18
C PRO A 59 -12.43 -13.68 13.03
N HIS A 60 -13.67 -13.82 12.64
CA HIS A 60 -14.62 -14.75 13.29
C HIS A 60 -14.31 -16.20 12.93
N LYS A 61 -13.82 -16.43 11.71
CA LYS A 61 -13.32 -17.72 11.21
C LYS A 61 -12.03 -17.50 10.42
N GLY A 62 -11.25 -18.57 10.33
CA GLY A 62 -10.00 -18.56 9.60
C GLY A 62 -8.86 -17.89 10.36
N ASN A 63 -7.78 -17.65 9.66
CA ASN A 63 -6.56 -17.06 10.22
C ASN A 63 -5.89 -16.13 9.23
N ILE A 64 -5.23 -15.10 9.75
CA ILE A 64 -4.33 -14.22 9.00
C ILE A 64 -2.93 -14.42 9.58
N ASP A 65 -2.01 -14.82 8.72
CA ASP A 65 -0.61 -15.02 9.07
C ASP A 65 0.26 -13.96 8.37
N THR A 66 1.00 -13.20 9.17
CA THR A 66 1.94 -12.18 8.70
C THR A 66 3.30 -12.43 9.37
N PRO A 67 4.11 -13.37 8.84
CA PRO A 67 5.39 -13.73 9.44
C PRO A 67 6.41 -12.58 9.42
N VAL A 68 6.17 -11.55 8.63
CA VAL A 68 7.03 -10.36 8.56
C VAL A 68 6.71 -9.39 9.69
N ARG A 69 7.77 -8.82 10.28
CA ARG A 69 7.63 -7.84 11.37
C ARG A 69 7.51 -6.41 10.88
N ASP A 70 8.16 -6.12 9.74
CA ASP A 70 8.24 -4.78 9.20
C ASP A 70 7.19 -4.58 8.12
N GLN A 71 6.08 -3.95 8.53
CA GLN A 71 4.95 -3.61 7.66
C GLN A 71 4.70 -2.10 7.71
N CYS A 72 4.30 -1.53 6.59
CA CYS A 72 3.83 -0.15 6.54
C CYS A 72 2.49 -0.04 5.82
N TYR A 73 1.64 0.81 6.36
CA TYR A 73 0.32 1.14 5.84
C TYR A 73 0.31 2.61 5.37
N SER A 74 0.00 2.81 4.10
CA SER A 74 0.12 4.13 3.46
C SER A 74 -0.79 5.21 4.03
N ASN A 75 -2.06 4.89 4.27
CA ASN A 75 -3.07 5.88 4.63
C ASN A 75 -2.83 6.60 5.94
N ARG A 76 -2.07 5.99 6.83
CA ARG A 76 -1.76 6.56 8.15
C ARG A 76 -0.29 6.91 8.32
N LEU A 77 0.50 6.85 7.25
CA LEU A 77 1.91 7.17 7.36
C LEU A 77 2.14 8.59 7.87
N LEU A 78 1.39 9.57 7.32
CA LEU A 78 1.48 10.97 7.76
C LEU A 78 0.80 11.20 9.11
N GLU A 79 -0.18 10.37 9.49
CA GLU A 79 -0.97 10.56 10.70
C GLU A 79 -0.38 9.88 11.94
N THR A 80 0.14 8.66 11.78
CA THR A 80 0.54 7.82 12.92
C THR A 80 2.02 7.48 12.97
N GLY A 81 2.72 7.59 11.85
CA GLY A 81 4.11 7.18 11.72
C GLY A 81 5.12 8.32 11.82
N LEU A 82 4.67 9.57 11.78
CA LEU A 82 5.50 10.76 11.69
C LEU A 82 5.15 11.76 12.81
N ASN A 83 6.12 12.58 13.20
CA ASN A 83 5.85 13.68 14.11
C ASN A 83 5.40 14.93 13.31
N PRO A 84 4.14 15.37 13.42
CA PRO A 84 3.61 16.47 12.61
C PRO A 84 4.31 17.82 12.86
N LYS A 85 4.91 18.02 14.05
CA LYS A 85 5.62 19.24 14.45
C LYS A 85 7.07 19.29 13.96
N LYS A 86 7.62 18.15 13.55
CA LYS A 86 8.96 18.08 12.97
C LYS A 86 8.92 18.35 11.47
N THR A 87 10.00 18.88 10.93
CA THR A 87 10.20 19.05 9.50
C THR A 87 10.19 17.70 8.78
N ILE A 88 9.97 17.74 7.46
CA ILE A 88 10.04 16.53 6.63
C ILE A 88 11.43 15.89 6.76
N LEU A 89 12.51 16.67 6.70
CA LEU A 89 13.88 16.15 6.86
C LEU A 89 14.13 15.53 8.23
N GLU A 90 13.65 16.13 9.31
CA GLU A 90 13.80 15.57 10.66
C GLU A 90 13.02 14.26 10.84
N ASN A 91 11.89 14.10 10.15
CA ASN A 91 11.17 12.84 10.12
C ASN A 91 11.92 11.77 9.29
N LEU A 92 12.47 12.14 8.12
CA LEU A 92 13.28 11.24 7.30
C LEU A 92 14.57 10.78 8.00
N ALA A 93 15.10 11.56 8.92
CA ALA A 93 16.27 11.17 9.73
C ALA A 93 15.96 10.05 10.74
N SER A 94 14.72 9.60 10.88
CA SER A 94 14.38 8.43 11.70
C SER A 94 14.97 7.15 11.10
N PRO A 95 15.47 6.20 11.94
CA PRO A 95 16.08 4.95 11.47
C PRO A 95 15.20 4.06 10.60
N ARG A 96 13.89 4.25 10.60
CA ARG A 96 12.95 3.51 9.75
C ARG A 96 13.01 3.88 8.27
N PHE A 97 13.72 4.97 7.93
CA PHE A 97 13.83 5.44 6.55
C PHE A 97 15.24 5.26 6.02
N GLU A 98 15.35 4.71 4.84
CA GLU A 98 16.62 4.59 4.14
C GLU A 98 17.17 5.96 3.72
N MET A 99 18.46 6.18 3.93
CA MET A 99 19.14 7.39 3.45
C MET A 99 19.32 7.39 1.92
N ARG A 100 19.34 6.23 1.31
CA ARG A 100 19.53 6.06 -0.14
C ARG A 100 18.63 4.94 -0.67
N PRO A 101 17.32 5.14 -0.67
CA PRO A 101 16.39 4.14 -1.17
C PRO A 101 16.61 3.88 -2.68
N TRP A 102 16.30 2.67 -3.09
CA TRP A 102 16.41 2.27 -4.50
C TRP A 102 15.15 2.67 -5.25
N VAL A 103 15.26 3.69 -6.12
CA VAL A 103 14.13 4.22 -6.89
C VAL A 103 14.55 4.44 -8.34
N ALA A 104 13.73 3.98 -9.28
CA ALA A 104 13.98 4.08 -10.72
C ALA A 104 15.37 3.54 -11.10
N GLY A 105 15.64 2.26 -10.75
CA GLY A 105 16.82 1.51 -11.13
C GLY A 105 18.15 1.94 -10.49
N LYS A 106 18.14 2.85 -9.50
CA LYS A 106 19.36 3.29 -8.79
C LYS A 106 19.09 3.84 -7.39
N PRO A 107 20.12 3.82 -6.49
CA PRO A 107 20.01 4.49 -5.20
C PRO A 107 19.90 6.01 -5.39
N ARG A 108 18.98 6.64 -4.62
CA ARG A 108 18.70 8.07 -4.66
C ARG A 108 18.90 8.69 -3.27
N THR A 109 19.36 9.92 -3.23
CA THR A 109 19.29 10.73 -2.00
C THR A 109 17.89 11.31 -1.81
N TRP A 110 17.55 11.71 -0.59
CA TRP A 110 16.26 12.39 -0.31
C TRP A 110 16.07 13.65 -1.17
N GLY A 111 17.15 14.42 -1.41
CA GLY A 111 17.09 15.59 -2.30
C GLY A 111 16.71 15.19 -3.72
N GLN A 112 17.34 14.14 -4.28
CA GLN A 112 16.99 13.65 -5.63
C GLN A 112 15.55 13.14 -5.71
N LEU A 113 15.05 12.49 -4.65
CA LEU A 113 13.64 12.07 -4.60
C LEU A 113 12.68 13.25 -4.49
N ALA A 114 13.05 14.25 -3.70
CA ALA A 114 12.28 15.49 -3.59
C ALA A 114 12.19 16.22 -4.93
N ASP A 115 13.32 16.31 -5.66
CA ASP A 115 13.35 16.90 -6.99
C ASP A 115 12.46 16.12 -7.98
N MET A 116 12.51 14.78 -7.96
CA MET A 116 11.63 13.93 -8.77
C MET A 116 10.16 14.14 -8.46
N LEU A 117 9.82 14.36 -7.19
CA LEU A 117 8.46 14.61 -6.70
C LEU A 117 8.08 16.10 -6.75
N GLU A 118 8.92 16.96 -7.34
CA GLU A 118 8.73 18.41 -7.41
C GLU A 118 8.51 19.06 -6.03
N ILE A 119 9.17 18.53 -5.00
CA ILE A 119 9.16 19.05 -3.63
C ILE A 119 10.35 19.99 -3.46
N SER A 120 10.09 21.27 -3.19
CA SER A 120 11.17 22.25 -3.00
C SER A 120 11.98 22.01 -1.71
N ASN A 121 13.24 22.43 -1.71
CA ASN A 121 14.09 22.37 -0.53
C ASN A 121 13.52 23.20 0.65
N SER A 122 12.81 24.28 0.38
CA SER A 122 12.10 25.04 1.41
C SER A 122 10.95 24.24 2.02
N THR A 123 10.23 23.45 1.22
CA THR A 123 9.18 22.56 1.70
C THR A 123 9.73 21.46 2.60
N LEU A 124 10.87 20.86 2.26
CA LEU A 124 11.52 19.83 3.08
C LEU A 124 11.85 20.30 4.50
N ARG A 125 12.07 21.59 4.69
CA ARG A 125 12.38 22.23 5.99
C ARG A 125 11.14 22.70 6.74
N ARG A 126 9.94 22.45 6.25
CA ARG A 126 8.69 22.81 6.93
C ARG A 126 8.17 21.64 7.78
N PRO A 127 7.50 21.93 8.91
CA PRO A 127 6.75 20.93 9.66
C PRO A 127 5.65 20.30 8.80
N ILE A 128 5.42 19.00 8.98
CA ILE A 128 4.41 18.26 8.19
C ILE A 128 3.01 18.90 8.34
N GLU A 129 2.65 19.32 9.55
CA GLU A 129 1.34 19.94 9.82
C GLU A 129 1.11 21.24 9.03
N SER A 130 2.18 21.94 8.63
CA SER A 130 2.10 23.17 7.85
C SER A 130 1.95 22.95 6.34
N ILE A 131 1.96 21.68 5.89
CA ILE A 131 1.88 21.36 4.46
C ILE A 131 0.41 21.32 4.02
N GLU A 132 0.13 22.01 2.94
CA GLU A 132 -1.19 22.04 2.32
C GLU A 132 -1.58 20.65 1.75
N ALA A 133 -2.88 20.40 1.63
CA ALA A 133 -3.40 19.12 1.17
C ALA A 133 -2.82 18.70 -0.19
N SER A 134 -2.66 19.64 -1.13
CA SER A 134 -2.06 19.40 -2.46
C SER A 134 -0.61 18.90 -2.41
N GLY A 135 0.17 19.34 -1.42
CA GLY A 135 1.56 18.90 -1.22
C GLY A 135 1.69 17.57 -0.48
N ARG A 136 0.67 17.19 0.31
CA ARG A 136 0.75 16.00 1.18
C ARG A 136 0.90 14.71 0.40
N GLN A 137 0.26 14.58 -0.74
CA GLN A 137 0.35 13.37 -1.56
C GLN A 137 1.78 13.12 -2.05
N ARG A 138 2.48 14.15 -2.54
CA ARG A 138 3.89 14.05 -2.96
C ARG A 138 4.81 13.71 -1.80
N ILE A 139 4.57 14.31 -0.63
CA ILE A 139 5.32 14.03 0.60
C ILE A 139 5.06 12.60 1.09
N SER A 140 3.82 12.10 0.99
CA SER A 140 3.51 10.70 1.30
C SER A 140 4.34 9.76 0.44
N TRP A 141 4.45 10.01 -0.87
CA TRP A 141 5.28 9.21 -1.77
C TRP A 141 6.77 9.30 -1.43
N LEU A 142 7.28 10.47 -1.03
CA LEU A 142 8.66 10.61 -0.57
C LEU A 142 8.96 9.68 0.62
N PHE A 143 8.08 9.67 1.61
CA PHE A 143 8.21 8.78 2.76
C PHE A 143 8.06 7.31 2.38
N LEU A 144 7.07 6.96 1.55
CA LEU A 144 6.85 5.58 1.10
C LEU A 144 8.08 5.02 0.38
N TRP A 145 8.74 5.81 -0.45
CA TRP A 145 9.95 5.39 -1.15
C TRP A 145 11.17 5.22 -0.24
N CYS A 146 11.19 5.91 0.88
CA CYS A 146 12.28 5.83 1.85
C CYS A 146 12.08 4.71 2.89
N LEU A 147 10.90 4.07 2.94
CA LEU A 147 10.64 3.00 3.89
C LEU A 147 11.40 1.73 3.53
N ASP A 148 12.13 1.20 4.52
CA ASP A 148 12.71 -0.16 4.48
C ASP A 148 11.74 -1.12 5.17
N VAL A 149 10.81 -1.67 4.41
CA VAL A 149 9.79 -2.60 4.94
C VAL A 149 9.64 -3.81 4.03
N GLU A 150 9.34 -4.96 4.64
CA GLU A 150 9.14 -6.21 3.90
C GLU A 150 7.78 -6.27 3.21
N LEU A 151 6.76 -5.62 3.78
CA LEU A 151 5.39 -5.56 3.27
C LEU A 151 4.87 -4.13 3.29
N LEU A 152 4.52 -3.64 2.12
CA LEU A 152 3.88 -2.34 1.94
C LEU A 152 2.40 -2.55 1.62
N ILE A 153 1.52 -2.01 2.46
CA ILE A 153 0.08 -2.04 2.25
C ILE A 153 -0.36 -0.64 1.86
N LEU A 154 -0.82 -0.51 0.63
CA LEU A 154 -1.23 0.74 0.02
C LEU A 154 -2.74 0.75 -0.17
N GLU A 155 -3.42 1.78 0.30
CA GLU A 155 -4.85 1.93 0.10
C GLU A 155 -5.15 3.18 -0.71
N SER A 156 -5.77 3.02 -1.87
CA SER A 156 -6.23 4.07 -2.78
C SER A 156 -5.19 5.17 -3.13
N VAL A 157 -3.89 4.91 -2.90
CA VAL A 157 -2.83 5.91 -3.10
C VAL A 157 -2.56 6.24 -4.57
N LEU A 158 -3.08 5.43 -5.48
CA LEU A 158 -2.97 5.64 -6.94
C LEU A 158 -4.09 6.53 -7.48
N GLU A 159 -5.11 6.77 -6.66
CA GLU A 159 -6.24 7.61 -7.02
C GLU A 159 -5.87 9.11 -6.96
N GLY A 160 -6.42 9.89 -7.89
CA GLY A 160 -6.24 11.35 -7.88
C GLY A 160 -4.80 11.84 -8.12
N LEU A 161 -3.89 10.98 -8.59
CA LEU A 161 -2.54 11.41 -8.98
C LEU A 161 -2.61 12.34 -10.19
N ASP A 162 -1.91 13.49 -10.10
CA ASP A 162 -1.68 14.30 -11.28
C ASP A 162 -0.78 13.59 -12.30
N GLN A 163 -0.78 14.05 -13.55
CA GLN A 163 -0.06 13.36 -14.64
C GLN A 163 1.44 13.24 -14.40
N SER A 164 2.07 14.25 -13.78
CA SER A 164 3.51 14.21 -13.50
C SER A 164 3.82 13.18 -12.41
N LEU A 165 3.08 13.21 -11.32
CA LEU A 165 3.22 12.27 -10.22
C LEU A 165 2.87 10.84 -10.64
N LYS A 166 1.80 10.68 -11.45
CA LYS A 166 1.39 9.37 -11.97
C LYS A 166 2.53 8.69 -12.71
N LYS A 167 3.19 9.41 -13.64
CA LYS A 167 4.33 8.87 -14.38
C LYS A 167 5.46 8.41 -13.45
N ILE A 168 5.85 9.26 -12.51
CA ILE A 168 6.97 8.96 -11.59
C ILE A 168 6.64 7.76 -10.69
N VAL A 169 5.40 7.69 -10.20
CA VAL A 169 4.93 6.58 -9.38
C VAL A 169 4.90 5.27 -10.17
N PHE A 170 4.48 5.31 -11.44
CA PHE A 170 4.45 4.15 -12.31
C PHE A 170 5.87 3.64 -12.62
N ASP A 171 6.81 4.53 -12.93
CA ASP A 171 8.22 4.18 -13.12
C ASP A 171 8.80 3.52 -11.85
N TRP A 172 8.49 4.06 -10.67
CA TRP A 172 8.89 3.44 -9.40
C TRP A 172 8.24 2.06 -9.20
N TRP A 173 6.95 1.94 -9.54
CA TRP A 173 6.22 0.68 -9.37
C TRP A 173 6.84 -0.45 -10.20
N GLU A 174 7.21 -0.17 -11.44
CA GLU A 174 7.86 -1.14 -12.33
C GLU A 174 9.21 -1.62 -11.78
N ASP A 175 10.00 -0.70 -11.26
CA ASP A 175 11.34 -0.98 -10.74
C ASP A 175 11.34 -1.52 -9.30
N SER A 176 10.23 -1.39 -8.58
CA SER A 176 10.14 -1.83 -7.19
C SER A 176 10.23 -3.34 -7.07
N LYS A 177 11.11 -3.81 -6.18
CA LYS A 177 11.22 -5.21 -5.77
C LYS A 177 10.43 -5.50 -4.49
N GLY A 178 9.72 -4.51 -3.97
CA GLY A 178 8.94 -4.59 -2.74
C GLY A 178 7.77 -5.58 -2.86
N THR A 179 7.34 -6.09 -1.73
CA THR A 179 6.10 -6.86 -1.61
C THR A 179 4.97 -5.88 -1.34
N ILE A 180 3.96 -5.85 -2.19
CA ILE A 180 2.90 -4.83 -2.11
C ILE A 180 1.53 -5.50 -2.12
N LEU A 181 0.71 -5.15 -1.12
CA LEU A 181 -0.73 -5.33 -1.14
C LEU A 181 -1.37 -3.96 -1.41
N TYR A 182 -2.03 -3.84 -2.54
CA TYR A 182 -2.78 -2.64 -2.90
C TYR A 182 -4.27 -2.85 -2.65
N LEU A 183 -4.84 -2.08 -1.75
CA LEU A 183 -6.28 -2.05 -1.47
C LEU A 183 -6.91 -0.93 -2.29
N GLY A 184 -7.60 -1.28 -3.36
CA GLY A 184 -8.22 -0.32 -4.27
C GLY A 184 -8.37 -0.87 -5.68
N GLU A 185 -8.96 -0.06 -6.55
CA GLU A 185 -9.11 -0.39 -7.94
C GLU A 185 -7.75 -0.31 -8.67
N PRO A 186 -7.34 -1.36 -9.40
CA PRO A 186 -6.08 -1.34 -10.11
C PRO A 186 -6.06 -0.22 -11.16
N ALA A 187 -5.05 0.65 -11.10
CA ALA A 187 -4.90 1.72 -12.07
C ALA A 187 -4.41 1.17 -13.42
N GLU A 188 -4.95 1.70 -14.51
CA GLU A 188 -4.50 1.36 -15.86
C GLU A 188 -3.01 1.68 -16.01
N GLY A 189 -2.25 0.74 -16.58
CA GLY A 189 -0.80 0.85 -16.79
C GLY A 189 0.04 0.40 -15.59
N ILE A 190 -0.55 -0.06 -14.49
CA ILE A 190 0.17 -0.67 -13.36
C ILE A 190 0.04 -2.19 -13.39
N ALA A 191 1.19 -2.89 -13.41
CA ALA A 191 1.22 -4.34 -13.42
C ALA A 191 1.13 -4.91 -11.99
N PHE A 192 0.18 -5.83 -11.80
CA PHE A 192 0.05 -6.67 -10.62
C PHE A 192 0.32 -8.14 -11.00
N HIS A 193 0.85 -8.92 -10.07
CA HIS A 193 1.00 -10.36 -10.26
C HIS A 193 -0.35 -11.07 -10.18
N TYR A 194 -1.23 -10.57 -9.29
CA TYR A 194 -2.61 -11.04 -9.14
C TYR A 194 -3.53 -9.87 -8.87
N GLN A 195 -4.73 -9.96 -9.40
CA GLN A 195 -5.80 -9.00 -9.17
C GLN A 195 -7.02 -9.74 -8.64
N PHE A 196 -7.46 -9.37 -7.45
CA PHE A 196 -8.61 -9.94 -6.79
C PHE A 196 -9.67 -8.87 -6.54
N ALA A 197 -10.92 -9.30 -6.43
CA ALA A 197 -11.99 -8.47 -5.92
C ALA A 197 -12.73 -9.18 -4.78
N ILE A 198 -13.19 -8.42 -3.80
CA ILE A 198 -14.18 -8.87 -2.84
C ILE A 198 -15.55 -8.39 -3.34
N ASN A 199 -16.42 -9.33 -3.65
CA ASN A 199 -17.77 -8.99 -4.12
C ASN A 199 -18.66 -8.44 -2.98
N ALA A 200 -19.88 -8.03 -3.34
CA ALA A 200 -20.83 -7.49 -2.36
C ALA A 200 -21.22 -8.48 -1.26
N ASP A 201 -21.02 -9.78 -1.43
CA ASP A 201 -21.32 -10.84 -0.46
C ASP A 201 -20.08 -11.25 0.37
N GLY A 202 -18.95 -10.56 0.17
CA GLY A 202 -17.71 -10.79 0.92
C GLY A 202 -16.81 -11.90 0.35
N HIS A 203 -17.15 -12.50 -0.79
CA HIS A 203 -16.35 -13.57 -1.40
C HIS A 203 -15.23 -13.02 -2.27
N LEU A 204 -14.07 -13.69 -2.22
CA LEU A 204 -12.93 -13.39 -3.08
C LEU A 204 -13.18 -13.89 -4.50
N MET A 205 -12.92 -13.04 -5.48
CA MET A 205 -12.99 -13.32 -6.90
C MET A 205 -11.63 -13.05 -7.55
N ASP A 206 -11.13 -14.01 -8.33
CA ASP A 206 -9.91 -13.81 -9.14
C ASP A 206 -10.28 -13.04 -10.42
N GLN A 207 -9.68 -11.86 -10.60
CA GLN A 207 -9.88 -11.02 -11.79
C GLN A 207 -8.83 -11.27 -12.89
N ASN A 208 -7.78 -12.07 -12.64
CA ASN A 208 -6.82 -12.44 -13.67
C ASN A 208 -7.37 -13.46 -14.68
N ILE A 209 -8.51 -14.06 -14.38
CA ILE A 209 -9.21 -14.88 -15.35
C ILE A 209 -9.80 -13.92 -16.39
N LYS A 210 -8.95 -13.47 -17.33
CA LYS A 210 -9.45 -12.92 -18.58
C LYS A 210 -10.44 -13.92 -19.12
N HIS A 211 -11.66 -13.47 -19.35
CA HIS A 211 -12.65 -14.22 -20.10
C HIS A 211 -12.11 -14.51 -21.51
N ASP A 212 -11.15 -15.43 -21.64
CA ASP A 212 -10.85 -16.13 -22.87
C ASP A 212 -12.00 -17.12 -23.16
N ARG A 213 -13.19 -16.60 -23.23
CA ARG A 213 -14.34 -17.33 -23.75
C ARG A 213 -15.30 -16.33 -24.37
N PHE A 214 -15.06 -16.07 -25.64
CA PHE A 214 -16.10 -15.85 -26.63
C PHE A 214 -15.41 -15.75 -28.00
N TRP A 215 -15.15 -16.93 -28.57
CA TRP A 215 -15.22 -17.18 -30.03
C TRP A 215 -15.91 -18.51 -30.26
#